data_6b867e4662d89a2f5377b2474dbbcd17
#
_entry.id   6b867e4662d89a2f5377b2474dbbcd17
#
_cell.length_a   1.000
_cell.length_b   1.000
_cell.length_c   1.000
_cell.angle_alpha   90.00
_cell.angle_beta   90.00
_cell.angle_gamma   90.00
#
_symmetry.space_group_name_H-M   'P 1'
#
loop_
_entity.id
_entity.type
_entity.pdbx_description
1 polymer ?
#
loop_
_entity_poly.entity_id
_entity_poly.type
_entity_poly.pdbx_seq_one_letter_code
_entity_poly.pdbx_strand_id
1 'polypeptide(L)'
;MKDNKKRLRQEVKSLLMGLTDGEHEEGSNRIAENLFSLEEWKKAKTIGITISIHPEVPTERIIEQAWSEGKEVAVPKCETLQFKKISSFKELESVYHGLLEPVAETAKVTKSEMDVVIVPGLAFTKEGFRLGFGGGYYDRYLPGFKGTTMALAYEIQLVDELPIEMHDMAVDKLITPSKVLQTSVQ
;
A
#
# COMPACT_ATOMS: atom_id res chain seq x y z
N MET A 1 -24.23 -0.48 5.53
CA MET A 1 -22.90 -0.67 4.94
C MET A 1 -21.79 0.07 5.67
N LYS A 2 -21.96 1.33 6.03
CA LYS A 2 -20.94 2.08 6.79
C LYS A 2 -20.61 1.42 8.13
N ASP A 3 -21.62 0.96 8.87
CA ASP A 3 -21.43 0.34 10.17
C ASP A 3 -20.68 -0.98 10.06
N ASN A 4 -20.95 -1.76 9.02
CA ASN A 4 -20.25 -3.02 8.76
C ASN A 4 -18.78 -2.77 8.44
N LYS A 5 -18.47 -1.78 7.63
CA LYS A 5 -17.09 -1.41 7.30
C LYS A 5 -16.35 -0.94 8.55
N LYS A 6 -16.99 -0.11 9.38
CA LYS A 6 -16.38 0.38 10.61
C LYS A 6 -16.06 -0.75 11.57
N ARG A 7 -16.98 -1.68 11.76
CA ARG A 7 -16.77 -2.84 12.63
C ARG A 7 -15.64 -3.72 12.10
N LEU A 8 -15.63 -3.98 10.80
CA LEU A 8 -14.60 -4.80 10.17
C LEU A 8 -13.22 -4.16 10.30
N ARG A 9 -13.13 -2.84 10.15
CA ARG A 9 -11.87 -2.12 10.38
C ARG A 9 -11.35 -2.32 11.79
N GLN A 10 -12.23 -2.24 12.77
CA GLN A 10 -11.86 -2.46 14.18
C GLN A 10 -11.39 -3.90 14.41
N GLU A 11 -12.09 -4.87 13.85
CA GLU A 11 -11.73 -6.29 13.98
C GLU A 11 -10.34 -6.57 13.39
N VAL A 12 -10.09 -6.08 12.19
CA VAL A 12 -8.80 -6.32 11.53
C VAL A 12 -7.67 -5.60 12.25
N LYS A 13 -7.91 -4.36 12.71
CA LYS A 13 -6.91 -3.65 13.52
C LYS A 13 -6.55 -4.42 14.78
N SER A 14 -7.54 -5.00 15.46
CA SER A 14 -7.30 -5.82 16.65
C SER A 14 -6.45 -7.04 16.32
N LEU A 15 -6.74 -7.71 15.21
CA LEU A 15 -5.95 -8.86 14.78
C LEU A 15 -4.50 -8.47 14.48
N LEU A 16 -4.31 -7.34 13.80
CA LEU A 16 -2.97 -6.84 13.49
C LEU A 16 -2.19 -6.47 14.75
N MET A 17 -2.85 -5.82 15.69
CA MET A 17 -2.22 -5.46 16.98
C MET A 17 -1.89 -6.69 17.81
N GLY A 18 -2.59 -7.80 17.58
CA GLY A 18 -2.34 -9.06 18.29
C GLY A 18 -1.14 -9.84 17.78
N LEU A 19 -0.57 -9.48 16.64
CA LEU A 19 0.64 -10.14 16.14
C LEU A 19 1.82 -9.78 17.04
N THR A 20 2.67 -10.77 17.32
CA THR A 20 3.92 -10.53 18.06
C THR A 20 4.90 -9.76 17.18
N ASP A 21 5.90 -9.14 17.80
CA ASP A 21 6.96 -8.46 17.06
C ASP A 21 7.66 -9.41 16.09
N GLY A 22 7.89 -10.64 16.52
CA GLY A 22 8.50 -11.67 15.68
C GLY A 22 7.63 -12.04 14.48
N GLU A 23 6.32 -12.14 14.68
CA GLU A 23 5.37 -12.42 13.59
C GLU A 23 5.32 -11.26 12.59
N HIS A 24 5.33 -10.02 13.07
CA HIS A 24 5.41 -8.84 12.21
C HIS A 24 6.70 -8.85 11.39
N GLU A 25 7.82 -9.08 12.03
CA GLU A 25 9.14 -9.06 11.38
C GLU A 25 9.24 -10.16 10.33
N GLU A 26 8.91 -11.40 10.71
CA GLU A 26 8.99 -12.53 9.78
C GLU A 26 8.04 -12.33 8.60
N GLY A 27 6.80 -11.95 8.87
CA GLY A 27 5.80 -11.73 7.83
C GLY A 27 6.20 -10.61 6.88
N SER A 28 6.64 -9.47 7.41
CA SER A 28 7.03 -8.34 6.57
C SER A 28 8.28 -8.65 5.74
N ASN A 29 9.23 -9.43 6.27
CA ASN A 29 10.40 -9.85 5.52
C ASN A 29 10.02 -10.74 4.33
N ARG A 30 9.10 -11.69 4.54
CA ARG A 30 8.62 -12.56 3.46
C ARG A 30 7.84 -11.79 2.42
N ILE A 31 7.00 -10.85 2.84
CA ILE A 31 6.28 -9.97 1.91
C ILE A 31 7.27 -9.22 1.04
N ALA A 32 8.28 -8.62 1.64
CA ALA A 32 9.29 -7.86 0.91
C ALA A 32 10.03 -8.75 -0.10
N GLU A 33 10.44 -9.95 0.30
CA GLU A 33 11.11 -10.89 -0.59
C GLU A 33 10.22 -11.27 -1.77
N ASN A 34 8.95 -11.56 -1.51
CA ASN A 34 8.00 -11.89 -2.58
C ASN A 34 7.81 -10.71 -3.54
N LEU A 35 7.72 -9.49 -3.01
CA LEU A 35 7.61 -8.30 -3.83
C LEU A 35 8.83 -8.12 -4.73
N PHE A 36 10.03 -8.24 -4.16
CA PHE A 36 11.28 -8.00 -4.90
C PHE A 36 11.53 -9.04 -5.99
N SER A 37 10.89 -10.20 -5.91
CA SER A 37 11.02 -11.25 -6.91
C SER A 37 10.13 -11.04 -8.14
N LEU A 38 9.18 -10.13 -8.08
CA LEU A 38 8.24 -9.88 -9.18
C LEU A 38 8.89 -9.09 -10.31
N GLU A 39 8.59 -9.49 -11.54
CA GLU A 39 9.08 -8.79 -12.72
C GLU A 39 8.61 -7.34 -12.76
N GLU A 40 7.36 -7.09 -12.36
CA GLU A 40 6.81 -5.73 -12.31
C GLU A 40 7.63 -4.84 -11.37
N TRP A 41 8.08 -5.37 -10.23
CA TRP A 41 8.98 -4.64 -9.34
C TRP A 41 10.32 -4.39 -10.00
N LYS A 42 10.92 -5.44 -10.55
CA LYS A 42 12.27 -5.35 -11.15
C LYS A 42 12.33 -4.34 -12.29
N LYS A 43 11.29 -4.27 -13.10
CA LYS A 43 11.22 -3.38 -14.27
C LYS A 43 10.81 -1.96 -13.91
N ALA A 44 10.17 -1.76 -12.78
CA ALA A 44 9.65 -0.45 -12.38
C ALA A 44 10.79 0.53 -12.14
N LYS A 45 10.62 1.74 -12.63
CA LYS A 45 11.56 2.85 -12.41
C LYS A 45 11.06 3.78 -11.32
N THR A 46 9.76 3.97 -11.23
CA THR A 46 9.13 4.87 -10.25
C THR A 46 8.04 4.13 -9.51
N ILE A 47 8.14 4.11 -8.20
CA ILE A 47 7.21 3.41 -7.29
C ILE A 47 6.45 4.45 -6.46
N GLY A 48 5.11 4.36 -6.47
CA GLY A 48 4.28 5.12 -5.53
C GLY A 48 3.99 4.25 -4.31
N ILE A 49 4.25 4.77 -3.12
CA ILE A 49 4.11 4.01 -1.87
C ILE A 49 3.89 4.95 -0.70
N THR A 50 3.09 4.52 0.27
CA THR A 50 2.88 5.29 1.50
C THR A 50 3.93 4.94 2.55
N ILE A 51 4.10 5.85 3.50
CA ILE A 51 4.83 5.56 4.73
C ILE A 51 3.82 4.93 5.68
N SER A 52 3.95 3.65 5.92
CA SER A 52 3.01 2.91 6.76
C SER A 52 3.17 3.24 8.24
N ILE A 53 2.11 3.04 8.99
CA ILE A 53 2.08 3.22 10.44
C ILE A 53 1.78 1.86 11.07
N HIS A 54 2.54 1.51 12.11
CA HIS A 54 2.24 0.29 12.87
C HIS A 54 0.76 0.26 13.25
N PRO A 55 0.02 -0.85 13.07
CA PRO A 55 0.48 -2.22 12.82
C PRO A 55 0.47 -2.67 11.35
N GLU A 56 0.43 -1.74 10.40
CA GLU A 56 0.45 -2.10 8.98
C GLU A 56 1.79 -2.72 8.57
N VAL A 57 1.81 -3.36 7.40
CA VAL A 57 3.06 -3.88 6.84
C VAL A 57 4.06 -2.73 6.69
N PRO A 58 5.25 -2.79 7.29
CA PRO A 58 6.23 -1.71 7.20
C PRO A 58 6.70 -1.49 5.77
N THR A 59 6.79 -0.22 5.35
CA THR A 59 7.21 0.14 4.00
C THR A 59 8.61 0.71 3.91
N GLU A 60 9.24 1.06 5.02
CA GLU A 60 10.57 1.67 5.03
C GLU A 60 11.63 0.82 4.30
N ARG A 61 11.67 -0.47 4.59
CA ARG A 61 12.63 -1.39 3.96
C ARG A 61 12.43 -1.44 2.45
N ILE A 62 11.17 -1.41 2.02
CA ILE A 62 10.83 -1.46 0.60
C ILE A 62 11.30 -0.18 -0.11
N ILE A 63 11.11 0.96 0.54
CA ILE A 63 11.57 2.25 0.03
C ILE A 63 13.10 2.28 -0.07
N GLU A 64 13.79 1.83 0.96
CA GLU A 64 15.25 1.77 0.96
C GLU A 64 15.78 0.85 -0.14
N GLN A 65 15.12 -0.29 -0.34
CA GLN A 65 15.48 -1.23 -1.41
C GLN A 65 15.27 -0.58 -2.79
N ALA A 66 14.17 0.13 -2.97
CA ALA A 66 13.90 0.84 -4.21
C ALA A 66 15.03 1.83 -4.53
N TRP A 67 15.42 2.63 -3.55
CA TRP A 67 16.52 3.57 -3.72
C TRP A 67 17.84 2.87 -4.05
N SER A 68 18.13 1.77 -3.36
CA SER A 68 19.37 1.00 -3.60
C SER A 68 19.44 0.43 -5.02
N GLU A 69 18.28 0.19 -5.63
CA GLU A 69 18.19 -0.29 -7.01
C GLU A 69 18.12 0.84 -8.04
N GLY A 70 18.25 2.08 -7.58
CA GLY A 70 18.19 3.24 -8.47
C GLY A 70 16.77 3.65 -8.87
N LYS A 71 15.75 3.15 -8.20
CA LYS A 71 14.37 3.54 -8.48
C LYS A 71 14.02 4.86 -7.81
N GLU A 72 13.06 5.56 -8.41
CA GLU A 72 12.46 6.75 -7.80
C GLU A 72 11.30 6.32 -6.92
N VAL A 73 11.14 6.99 -5.78
CA VAL A 73 10.06 6.73 -4.84
C VAL A 73 9.19 7.97 -4.70
N ALA A 74 7.90 7.81 -4.90
CA ALA A 74 6.90 8.86 -4.75
C ALA A 74 5.98 8.52 -3.59
N VAL A 75 5.78 9.49 -2.70
CA VAL A 75 4.94 9.33 -1.51
C VAL A 75 3.80 10.34 -1.58
N PRO A 76 2.55 9.92 -1.30
CA PRO A 76 1.42 10.83 -1.40
C PRO A 76 1.29 11.75 -0.20
N LYS A 77 0.78 12.96 -0.45
CA LYS A 77 0.27 13.82 0.63
C LYS A 77 -1.03 13.21 1.15
N CYS A 78 -1.25 13.33 2.45
CA CYS A 78 -2.33 12.60 3.12
C CYS A 78 -3.74 12.96 2.64
N GLU A 79 -4.01 14.23 2.39
CA GLU A 79 -5.36 14.67 2.05
C GLU A 79 -5.69 14.68 0.56
N THR A 80 -4.68 14.89 -0.28
CA THR A 80 -4.90 15.11 -1.71
C THR A 80 -4.48 13.94 -2.58
N LEU A 81 -3.74 12.96 -2.00
CA LEU A 81 -3.07 11.90 -2.74
C LEU A 81 -2.18 12.42 -3.88
N GLN A 82 -1.69 13.66 -3.72
CA GLN A 82 -0.69 14.15 -4.65
C GLN A 82 0.64 13.48 -4.33
N PHE A 83 1.13 12.67 -5.26
CA PHE A 83 2.41 11.96 -5.07
C PHE A 83 3.58 12.90 -5.33
N LYS A 84 4.60 12.81 -4.50
CA LYS A 84 5.80 13.65 -4.57
C LYS A 84 7.04 12.79 -4.39
N LYS A 85 8.06 13.06 -5.19
CA LYS A 85 9.31 12.32 -5.16
C LYS A 85 10.10 12.65 -3.91
N ILE A 86 10.53 11.60 -3.19
CA ILE A 86 11.46 11.76 -2.07
C ILE A 86 12.73 10.96 -2.37
N SER A 87 13.87 11.50 -1.98
CA SER A 87 15.17 10.86 -2.11
C SER A 87 15.77 10.49 -0.75
N SER A 88 15.11 10.89 0.32
CA SER A 88 15.53 10.63 1.69
C SER A 88 14.33 10.77 2.61
N PHE A 89 14.33 10.02 3.71
CA PHE A 89 13.29 10.16 4.73
C PHE A 89 13.33 11.55 5.40
N LYS A 90 14.41 12.28 5.26
CA LYS A 90 14.51 13.66 5.76
C LYS A 90 13.58 14.63 5.02
N GLU A 91 13.09 14.25 3.86
CA GLU A 91 12.15 15.05 3.08
C GLU A 91 10.69 14.81 3.49
N LEU A 92 10.48 14.07 4.57
CA LEU A 92 9.16 13.84 5.15
C LEU A 92 8.98 14.74 6.37
N GLU A 93 7.74 15.19 6.59
CA GLU A 93 7.38 15.93 7.79
C GLU A 93 6.20 15.29 8.48
N SER A 94 6.15 15.40 9.80
CA SER A 94 5.04 14.86 10.59
C SER A 94 3.86 15.81 10.48
N VAL A 95 2.72 15.28 10.07
CA VAL A 95 1.44 15.96 10.17
C VAL A 95 0.72 15.42 11.39
N TYR A 96 -0.59 15.44 11.49
CA TYR A 96 -1.21 14.98 12.73
C TYR A 96 -1.30 13.44 12.79
N HIS A 97 -1.42 12.88 14.00
CA HIS A 97 -1.53 11.44 14.28
C HIS A 97 -0.34 10.60 13.81
N GLY A 98 0.86 11.19 13.79
CA GLY A 98 2.07 10.46 13.40
C GLY A 98 2.18 10.17 11.92
N LEU A 99 1.29 10.67 11.10
CA LEU A 99 1.37 10.54 9.65
C LEU A 99 2.54 11.35 9.11
N LEU A 100 3.28 10.77 8.17
CA LEU A 100 4.38 11.43 7.51
C LEU A 100 4.00 11.71 6.06
N GLU A 101 4.31 12.91 5.59
CA GLU A 101 4.09 13.27 4.21
C GLU A 101 5.26 14.08 3.66
N PRO A 102 5.42 14.13 2.33
CA PRO A 102 6.51 14.89 1.72
C PRO A 102 6.40 16.37 2.01
N VAL A 103 7.56 17.01 2.25
CA VAL A 103 7.62 18.46 2.41
C VAL A 103 7.27 19.18 1.09
N ALA A 104 6.86 20.44 1.19
CA ALA A 104 6.34 21.18 0.03
C ALA A 104 7.33 21.33 -1.12
N GLU A 105 8.62 21.32 -0.82
CA GLU A 105 9.68 21.55 -1.81
C GLU A 105 9.96 20.37 -2.73
N THR A 106 9.40 19.18 -2.43
CA THR A 106 9.64 18.00 -3.25
C THR A 106 8.86 18.07 -4.57
N ALA A 107 9.39 17.39 -5.59
CA ALA A 107 8.82 17.44 -6.92
C ALA A 107 7.56 16.57 -7.01
N LYS A 108 6.57 17.04 -7.75
CA LYS A 108 5.33 16.29 -8.01
C LYS A 108 5.61 15.15 -8.97
N VAL A 109 4.94 14.02 -8.74
CA VAL A 109 4.99 12.86 -9.63
C VAL A 109 3.57 12.58 -10.09
N THR A 110 3.37 12.58 -11.40
CA THR A 110 2.04 12.34 -11.95
C THR A 110 1.73 10.85 -12.03
N LYS A 111 0.45 10.54 -12.17
CA LYS A 111 -0.03 9.17 -12.32
C LYS A 111 0.67 8.45 -13.48
N SER A 112 0.87 9.13 -14.59
CA SER A 112 1.50 8.54 -15.79
C SER A 112 2.99 8.26 -15.62
N GLU A 113 3.62 8.87 -14.63
CA GLU A 113 5.05 8.67 -14.36
C GLU A 113 5.35 7.49 -13.44
N MET A 114 4.33 6.95 -12.77
CA MET A 114 4.51 5.81 -11.86
C MET A 114 4.28 4.49 -12.57
N ASP A 115 5.16 3.53 -12.33
CA ASP A 115 5.07 2.18 -12.91
C ASP A 115 4.31 1.23 -12.01
N VAL A 116 4.47 1.40 -10.71
CA VAL A 116 3.82 0.58 -9.68
C VAL A 116 3.32 1.51 -8.59
N VAL A 117 2.10 1.26 -8.11
CA VAL A 117 1.58 1.91 -6.90
C VAL A 117 1.25 0.82 -5.87
N ILE A 118 1.86 0.93 -4.71
CA ILE A 118 1.56 0.07 -3.57
C ILE A 118 0.40 0.73 -2.82
N VAL A 119 -0.76 0.10 -2.87
CA VAL A 119 -2.01 0.65 -2.35
C VAL A 119 -2.23 0.16 -0.92
N PRO A 120 -2.38 1.05 0.07
CA PRO A 120 -2.61 0.63 1.45
C PRO A 120 -4.04 0.14 1.66
N GLY A 121 -4.23 -0.68 2.70
CA GLY A 121 -5.55 -1.13 3.09
C GLY A 121 -5.48 -1.96 4.36
N LEU A 122 -6.63 -2.13 5.01
CA LEU A 122 -6.75 -2.90 6.26
C LEU A 122 -7.10 -4.35 6.00
N ALA A 123 -7.98 -4.63 5.05
CA ALA A 123 -8.39 -5.99 4.74
C ALA A 123 -8.53 -6.14 3.22
N PHE A 124 -8.36 -7.36 2.74
CA PHE A 124 -8.36 -7.64 1.30
C PHE A 124 -9.08 -8.95 1.03
N THR A 125 -9.78 -9.01 -0.09
CA THR A 125 -10.27 -10.28 -0.62
C THR A 125 -9.24 -10.83 -1.61
N LYS A 126 -9.34 -12.11 -1.91
CA LYS A 126 -8.44 -12.74 -2.89
C LYS A 126 -8.64 -12.19 -4.30
N GLU A 127 -9.76 -11.52 -4.56
CA GLU A 127 -10.03 -10.83 -5.82
C GLU A 127 -9.34 -9.45 -5.88
N GLY A 128 -8.72 -9.02 -4.80
CA GLY A 128 -7.99 -7.75 -4.76
C GLY A 128 -8.77 -6.55 -4.29
N PHE A 129 -10.03 -6.73 -3.90
CA PHE A 129 -10.80 -5.65 -3.30
C PHE A 129 -10.29 -5.40 -1.89
N ARG A 130 -10.37 -4.16 -1.47
CA ARG A 130 -9.78 -3.75 -0.20
C ARG A 130 -10.74 -2.93 0.65
N LEU A 131 -10.54 -3.06 1.94
CA LEU A 131 -11.15 -2.18 2.93
C LEU A 131 -10.09 -1.15 3.30
N GLY A 132 -10.30 0.09 2.88
CA GLY A 132 -9.39 1.18 3.20
C GLY A 132 -9.66 1.80 4.56
N PHE A 133 -9.10 2.99 4.77
CA PHE A 133 -9.20 3.69 6.05
C PHE A 133 -10.41 4.63 6.14
N GLY A 134 -11.23 4.68 5.10
CA GLY A 134 -12.50 5.40 5.13
C GLY A 134 -12.62 6.59 4.18
N GLY A 135 -11.50 7.11 3.66
CA GLY A 135 -11.51 8.32 2.84
C GLY A 135 -11.83 8.11 1.35
N GLY A 136 -11.69 6.89 0.85
CA GLY A 136 -11.94 6.60 -0.57
C GLY A 136 -10.96 7.24 -1.55
N TYR A 137 -9.82 7.69 -1.06
CA TYR A 137 -8.86 8.45 -1.89
C TYR A 137 -8.29 7.65 -3.04
N TYR A 138 -7.92 6.38 -2.81
CA TYR A 138 -7.32 5.55 -3.87
C TYR A 138 -8.36 5.13 -4.90
N ASP A 139 -9.60 4.89 -4.49
CA ASP A 139 -10.67 4.55 -5.44
C ASP A 139 -10.98 5.71 -6.38
N ARG A 140 -10.75 6.94 -5.92
CA ARG A 140 -10.92 8.14 -6.75
C ARG A 140 -9.66 8.46 -7.57
N TYR A 141 -8.47 8.12 -7.05
CA TYR A 141 -7.20 8.44 -7.70
C TYR A 141 -6.83 7.46 -8.81
N LEU A 142 -7.06 6.16 -8.58
CA LEU A 142 -6.55 5.11 -9.47
C LEU A 142 -7.21 4.98 -10.84
N PRO A 143 -8.47 5.41 -11.06
CA PRO A 143 -9.03 5.35 -12.42
C PRO A 143 -8.10 6.06 -13.41
N GLY A 144 -7.79 5.36 -14.51
CA GLY A 144 -6.85 5.85 -15.52
C GLY A 144 -5.39 5.55 -15.28
N PHE A 145 -5.04 4.97 -14.14
CA PHE A 145 -3.66 4.53 -13.89
C PHE A 145 -3.33 3.35 -14.81
N LYS A 146 -2.20 3.46 -15.53
CA LYS A 146 -1.78 2.47 -16.53
C LYS A 146 -0.76 1.45 -16.02
N GLY A 147 -0.18 1.69 -14.87
CA GLY A 147 0.81 0.78 -14.27
C GLY A 147 0.16 -0.36 -13.52
N THR A 148 0.94 -1.00 -12.66
CA THR A 148 0.49 -2.11 -11.84
C THR A 148 0.17 -1.63 -10.42
N THR A 149 -1.01 -1.99 -9.91
CA THR A 149 -1.35 -1.77 -8.52
C THR A 149 -1.06 -3.03 -7.73
N MET A 150 -0.46 -2.86 -6.57
CA MET A 150 -0.14 -3.95 -5.66
C MET A 150 -0.54 -3.58 -4.24
N ALA A 151 -0.85 -4.58 -3.43
CA ALA A 151 -1.08 -4.38 -2.01
C ALA A 151 -0.30 -5.40 -1.23
N LEU A 152 0.09 -5.02 -0.02
CA LEU A 152 0.87 -5.86 0.89
C LEU A 152 -0.02 -6.21 2.08
N ALA A 153 -0.08 -7.48 2.44
CA ALA A 153 -0.96 -7.92 3.51
C ALA A 153 -0.39 -9.12 4.26
N TYR A 154 -0.53 -9.10 5.59
CA TYR A 154 -0.36 -10.31 6.38
C TYR A 154 -1.56 -11.22 6.12
N GLU A 155 -1.39 -12.52 6.36
CA GLU A 155 -2.48 -13.49 6.13
C GLU A 155 -3.76 -13.12 6.86
N ILE A 156 -3.66 -12.56 8.07
CA ILE A 156 -4.82 -12.18 8.86
C ILE A 156 -5.63 -11.02 8.26
N GLN A 157 -5.06 -10.32 7.29
CA GLN A 157 -5.77 -9.24 6.59
C GLN A 157 -6.60 -9.78 5.41
N LEU A 158 -6.47 -11.06 5.10
CA LEU A 158 -7.28 -11.68 4.05
C LEU A 158 -8.64 -12.06 4.63
N VAL A 159 -9.69 -11.61 3.96
CA VAL A 159 -11.07 -11.90 4.35
C VAL A 159 -11.81 -12.50 3.16
N ASP A 160 -12.85 -13.27 3.42
CA ASP A 160 -13.60 -13.93 2.35
C ASP A 160 -14.45 -12.94 1.56
N GLU A 161 -15.04 -11.98 2.24
CA GLU A 161 -15.96 -11.02 1.62
C GLU A 161 -15.77 -9.62 2.22
N LEU A 162 -15.99 -8.62 1.38
CA LEU A 162 -16.05 -7.22 1.77
C LEU A 162 -17.28 -6.58 1.13
N PRO A 163 -17.88 -5.59 1.79
CA PRO A 163 -18.90 -4.77 1.14
C PRO A 163 -18.23 -3.98 0.00
N ILE A 164 -18.66 -4.23 -1.22
CA ILE A 164 -18.07 -3.61 -2.41
C ILE A 164 -19.10 -2.71 -3.08
N GLU A 165 -18.66 -1.50 -3.45
CA GLU A 165 -19.45 -0.56 -4.22
C GLU A 165 -18.93 -0.51 -5.66
N MET A 166 -19.77 0.00 -6.56
CA MET A 166 -19.46 0.01 -8.00
C MET A 166 -18.15 0.73 -8.35
N HIS A 167 -17.78 1.75 -7.57
CA HIS A 167 -16.58 2.54 -7.80
C HIS A 167 -15.31 1.98 -7.15
N ASP A 168 -15.44 0.88 -6.39
CA ASP A 168 -14.29 0.30 -5.71
C ASP A 168 -13.35 -0.38 -6.71
N MET A 169 -12.06 -0.10 -6.57
CA MET A 169 -11.02 -0.61 -7.46
C MET A 169 -10.28 -1.76 -6.82
N ALA A 170 -10.18 -2.88 -7.52
CA ALA A 170 -9.35 -4.00 -7.07
C ALA A 170 -7.90 -3.75 -7.46
N VAL A 171 -6.95 -4.16 -6.60
CA VAL A 171 -5.53 -4.14 -6.96
C VAL A 171 -5.20 -5.31 -7.89
N ASP A 172 -4.14 -5.17 -8.68
CA ASP A 172 -3.74 -6.21 -9.63
C ASP A 172 -3.04 -7.38 -8.95
N LYS A 173 -2.26 -7.12 -7.92
CA LYS A 173 -1.54 -8.15 -7.19
C LYS A 173 -1.65 -7.92 -5.69
N LEU A 174 -1.80 -9.03 -4.96
CA LEU A 174 -1.84 -9.02 -3.51
C LEU A 174 -0.67 -9.89 -3.02
N ILE A 175 0.21 -9.29 -2.25
CA ILE A 175 1.44 -9.93 -1.81
C ILE A 175 1.37 -10.24 -0.32
N THR A 176 1.44 -11.52 0.01
CA THR A 176 1.38 -12.01 1.39
C THR A 176 2.67 -12.71 1.75
N PRO A 177 2.89 -13.06 3.02
CA PRO A 177 4.08 -13.82 3.39
C PRO A 177 4.21 -15.16 2.67
N SER A 178 3.09 -15.81 2.36
CA SER A 178 3.12 -17.16 1.78
C SER A 178 3.00 -17.18 0.26
N LYS A 179 2.48 -16.12 -0.36
CA LYS A 179 2.19 -16.16 -1.81
C LYS A 179 1.92 -14.78 -2.41
N VAL A 180 1.94 -14.76 -3.73
CA VAL A 180 1.49 -13.61 -4.50
C VAL A 180 0.22 -14.02 -5.24
N LEU A 181 -0.84 -13.28 -5.05
CA LEU A 181 -2.11 -13.51 -5.73
C LEU A 181 -2.24 -12.55 -6.90
N GLN A 182 -2.45 -13.10 -8.08
CA GLN A 182 -2.82 -12.32 -9.26
C GLN A 182 -4.34 -12.17 -9.20
N THR A 183 -4.81 -10.97 -8.95
CA THR A 183 -6.21 -10.71 -8.64
C THR A 183 -7.03 -10.26 -9.84
N SER A 184 -6.37 -9.57 -10.79
CA SER A 184 -7.08 -9.02 -11.92
C SER A 184 -7.56 -10.11 -12.86
N VAL A 185 -8.81 -10.00 -13.27
CA VAL A 185 -9.42 -10.87 -14.28
C VAL A 185 -9.38 -10.09 -15.59
N GLN A 186 -8.63 -10.63 -16.52
CA GLN A 186 -8.49 -10.02 -17.84
C GLN A 186 -9.52 -10.58 -18.80
#